data_c2b3328268797db68d54f49c15529fc2
#
_entry.id   c2b3328268797db68d54f49c15529fc2
#
_cell.length_a   1.000
_cell.length_b   1.000
_cell.length_c   1.000
_cell.angle_alpha   90.00
_cell.angle_beta   90.00
_cell.angle_gamma   90.00
#
_symmetry.space_group_name_H-M   'P 1'
#
loop_
_entity.id
_entity.type
_entity.pdbx_description
1 polymer ?
#
loop_
_entity_poly.entity_id
_entity_poly.type
_entity_poly.pdbx_seq_one_letter_code
_entity_poly.pdbx_strand_id
1 'polypeptide(L)'
;MRWMMKRIYLLSLWLLSYLVLPMQIQAVSQADLLNAERFEHIDSSADSGRGDGKYLDLSSVKPVSAPNGHRRIEAVIYVSMPAANMIQGLSVQYDYQMDRSLRHLINAHDQALKQGNKIPYISIWRTKQGNSGITGTVNDGGTYYNNGQIRQQRIYAENLKAMILPAEFGDEKYKLPNLMYKKAYGIAYDDET
;
A
#
# COMPACT_ATOMS: atom_id res chain seq x y z
N MET A 1 -25.99 -33.15 -23.69
CA MET A 1 -25.91 -32.42 -22.39
C MET A 1 -24.52 -32.48 -21.72
N ARG A 2 -23.86 -33.61 -21.58
CA ARG A 2 -22.50 -33.72 -20.95
C ARG A 2 -21.38 -32.93 -21.66
N TRP A 3 -21.47 -32.69 -22.96
CA TRP A 3 -20.46 -32.02 -23.77
C TRP A 3 -20.49 -30.47 -23.62
N MET A 4 -21.67 -29.90 -23.43
CA MET A 4 -21.87 -28.50 -23.17
C MET A 4 -21.34 -28.05 -21.78
N MET A 5 -21.56 -28.86 -20.75
CA MET A 5 -21.05 -28.57 -19.41
C MET A 5 -19.52 -28.52 -19.33
N LYS A 6 -18.82 -29.45 -20.06
CA LYS A 6 -17.34 -29.38 -20.08
C LYS A 6 -16.78 -28.12 -20.73
N ARG A 7 -17.46 -27.53 -21.71
CA ARG A 7 -17.05 -26.27 -22.36
C ARG A 7 -17.29 -25.06 -21.44
N ILE A 8 -18.36 -25.09 -20.64
CA ILE A 8 -18.66 -24.00 -19.68
C ILE A 8 -17.63 -24.01 -18.53
N TYR A 9 -17.22 -25.18 -18.03
CA TYR A 9 -16.19 -25.29 -17.02
C TYR A 9 -14.80 -24.83 -17.52
N LEU A 10 -14.44 -25.14 -18.76
CA LEU A 10 -13.18 -24.66 -19.35
C LEU A 10 -13.17 -23.15 -19.56
N LEU A 11 -14.28 -22.55 -19.99
CA LEU A 11 -14.42 -21.09 -20.13
C LEU A 11 -14.39 -20.38 -18.77
N SER A 12 -15.01 -20.93 -17.74
CA SER A 12 -14.97 -20.36 -16.38
C SER A 12 -13.58 -20.46 -15.73
N LEU A 13 -12.82 -21.54 -15.99
CA LEU A 13 -11.42 -21.64 -15.55
C LEU A 13 -10.52 -20.63 -16.28
N TRP A 14 -10.75 -20.37 -17.56
CA TRP A 14 -10.02 -19.35 -18.32
C TRP A 14 -10.35 -17.93 -17.85
N LEU A 15 -11.59 -17.63 -17.52
CA LEU A 15 -11.97 -16.33 -16.96
C LEU A 15 -11.42 -16.13 -15.54
N LEU A 16 -11.34 -17.14 -14.71
CA LEU A 16 -10.74 -17.07 -13.37
C LEU A 16 -9.21 -16.88 -13.41
N SER A 17 -8.52 -17.40 -14.43
CA SER A 17 -7.07 -17.19 -14.58
C SER A 17 -6.72 -15.76 -15.00
N TYR A 18 -7.64 -14.99 -15.58
CA TYR A 18 -7.45 -13.57 -15.90
C TYR A 18 -7.59 -12.65 -14.68
N LEU A 19 -8.19 -13.12 -13.58
CA LEU A 19 -8.44 -12.31 -12.38
C LEU A 19 -7.28 -12.24 -11.39
N VAL A 20 -6.20 -12.99 -11.62
CA VAL A 20 -5.00 -12.98 -10.75
C VAL A 20 -3.75 -12.70 -11.58
N LEU A 21 -3.80 -11.68 -12.43
CA LEU A 21 -2.57 -11.16 -12.99
C LEU A 21 -1.81 -10.43 -11.88
N PRO A 22 -0.53 -10.78 -11.64
CA PRO A 22 0.29 -10.04 -10.70
C PRO A 22 0.32 -8.58 -11.15
N MET A 23 0.29 -7.67 -10.19
CA MET A 23 0.39 -6.24 -10.46
C MET A 23 1.70 -6.00 -11.21
N GLN A 24 1.60 -5.60 -12.48
CA GLN A 24 2.76 -5.29 -13.30
C GLN A 24 3.20 -3.85 -13.03
N ILE A 25 4.45 -3.70 -12.62
CA ILE A 25 5.09 -2.39 -12.52
C ILE A 25 5.30 -1.88 -13.94
N GLN A 26 4.65 -0.79 -14.28
CA GLN A 26 4.79 -0.16 -15.59
C GLN A 26 6.07 0.69 -15.64
N ALA A 27 6.70 0.72 -16.80
CA ALA A 27 7.77 1.67 -17.07
C ALA A 27 7.19 3.09 -17.07
N VAL A 28 7.81 3.98 -16.30
CA VAL A 28 7.42 5.40 -16.22
C VAL A 28 8.66 6.28 -16.42
N SER A 29 8.47 7.43 -17.05
CA SER A 29 9.49 8.47 -17.13
C SER A 29 9.34 9.45 -15.97
N GLN A 30 10.37 10.28 -15.76
CA GLN A 30 10.29 11.35 -14.77
C GLN A 30 9.19 12.37 -15.12
N ALA A 31 8.94 12.62 -16.39
CA ALA A 31 7.85 13.49 -16.83
C ALA A 31 6.45 12.90 -16.47
N ASP A 32 6.30 11.56 -16.58
CA ASP A 32 5.05 10.90 -16.20
C ASP A 32 4.78 11.06 -14.70
N LEU A 33 5.80 10.99 -13.84
CA LEU A 33 5.66 11.12 -12.39
C LEU A 33 5.16 12.52 -11.95
N LEU A 34 5.27 13.52 -12.81
CA LEU A 34 4.75 14.88 -12.55
C LEU A 34 3.25 15.02 -12.87
N ASN A 35 2.61 13.98 -13.42
CA ASN A 35 1.17 13.97 -13.64
C ASN A 35 0.42 13.72 -12.31
N ALA A 36 -0.02 14.80 -11.66
CA ALA A 36 -0.72 14.76 -10.37
C ALA A 36 -2.09 14.06 -10.39
N GLU A 37 -2.70 13.84 -11.55
CA GLU A 37 -3.94 13.07 -11.67
C GLU A 37 -3.69 11.56 -11.43
N ARG A 38 -2.50 11.10 -11.81
CA ARG A 38 -2.11 9.70 -11.67
C ARG A 38 -1.18 9.45 -10.50
N PHE A 39 -0.24 10.36 -10.23
CA PHE A 39 0.80 10.14 -9.23
C PHE A 39 0.69 11.15 -8.09
N GLU A 40 0.61 10.65 -6.87
CA GLU A 40 0.66 11.49 -5.68
C GLU A 40 2.06 11.45 -5.06
N HIS A 41 2.65 12.63 -4.88
CA HIS A 41 3.95 12.79 -4.24
C HIS A 41 3.80 12.61 -2.72
N ILE A 42 4.61 11.72 -2.12
CA ILE A 42 4.45 11.29 -0.73
C ILE A 42 5.40 12.03 0.21
N ASP A 43 6.60 12.35 -0.25
CA ASP A 43 7.61 12.99 0.58
C ASP A 43 7.31 14.46 0.84
N SER A 44 7.50 14.86 2.11
CA SER A 44 7.31 16.25 2.54
C SER A 44 8.58 17.10 2.40
N SER A 45 9.66 16.57 1.84
CA SER A 45 10.88 17.35 1.65
C SER A 45 10.65 18.51 0.67
N ALA A 46 10.86 19.73 1.14
CA ALA A 46 10.64 20.97 0.40
C ALA A 46 11.48 21.11 -0.90
N ASP A 47 12.35 20.15 -1.19
CA ASP A 47 13.22 20.08 -2.39
C ASP A 47 12.54 19.40 -3.60
N SER A 48 11.23 19.15 -3.54
CA SER A 48 10.45 18.47 -4.58
C SER A 48 10.41 19.15 -5.96
N GLY A 49 11.00 20.33 -6.10
CA GLY A 49 11.13 21.02 -7.39
C GLY A 49 12.03 20.32 -8.41
N ARG A 50 12.75 19.26 -8.03
CA ARG A 50 13.69 18.51 -8.88
C ARG A 50 13.19 17.17 -9.37
N GLY A 51 11.97 16.78 -9.00
CA GLY A 51 11.43 15.46 -9.33
C GLY A 51 12.04 14.31 -8.51
N ASP A 52 12.85 14.61 -7.50
CA ASP A 52 13.27 13.66 -6.46
C ASP A 52 12.08 13.30 -5.59
N GLY A 53 12.00 12.07 -5.12
CA GLY A 53 11.01 11.69 -4.11
C GLY A 53 10.28 10.39 -4.40
N LYS A 54 9.27 10.13 -3.57
CA LYS A 54 8.40 8.95 -3.68
C LYS A 54 7.04 9.35 -4.23
N TYR A 55 6.54 8.54 -5.13
CA TYR A 55 5.27 8.75 -5.82
C TYR A 55 4.40 7.51 -5.71
N LEU A 56 3.14 7.67 -5.29
CA LEU A 56 2.14 6.62 -5.32
C LEU A 56 1.40 6.67 -6.66
N ASP A 57 1.39 5.59 -7.43
CA ASP A 57 0.49 5.45 -8.59
C ASP A 57 -0.94 5.22 -8.09
N LEU A 58 -1.75 6.27 -8.10
CA LEU A 58 -3.14 6.25 -7.64
C LEU A 58 -4.01 5.26 -8.41
N SER A 59 -3.68 4.99 -9.67
CA SER A 59 -4.41 4.03 -10.51
C SER A 59 -4.14 2.58 -10.14
N SER A 60 -3.04 2.33 -9.43
CA SER A 60 -2.61 1.00 -9.01
C SER A 60 -3.18 0.57 -7.65
N VAL A 61 -3.75 1.51 -6.87
CA VAL A 61 -4.25 1.21 -5.52
C VAL A 61 -5.49 0.33 -5.60
N LYS A 62 -5.40 -0.88 -5.06
CA LYS A 62 -6.49 -1.84 -5.08
C LYS A 62 -6.58 -2.65 -3.79
N PRO A 63 -7.79 -2.84 -3.22
CA PRO A 63 -8.02 -3.84 -2.19
C PRO A 63 -7.76 -5.25 -2.72
N VAL A 64 -7.18 -6.11 -1.89
CA VAL A 64 -6.97 -7.53 -2.18
C VAL A 64 -7.47 -8.40 -1.03
N SER A 65 -7.57 -9.71 -1.25
CA SER A 65 -8.05 -10.64 -0.23
C SER A 65 -7.20 -10.56 1.04
N ALA A 66 -7.87 -10.53 2.20
CA ALA A 66 -7.25 -10.45 3.51
C ALA A 66 -7.91 -11.45 4.48
N PRO A 67 -7.21 -11.87 5.57
CA PRO A 67 -7.81 -12.63 6.65
C PRO A 67 -8.94 -11.87 7.35
N ASN A 68 -9.78 -12.58 8.10
CA ASN A 68 -10.80 -11.95 8.94
C ASN A 68 -10.17 -10.96 9.93
N GLY A 69 -10.80 -9.80 10.10
CA GLY A 69 -10.29 -8.73 10.95
C GLY A 69 -9.16 -7.90 10.34
N HIS A 70 -8.81 -8.16 9.08
CA HIS A 70 -7.79 -7.44 8.33
C HIS A 70 -8.36 -6.85 7.06
N ARG A 71 -7.74 -5.78 6.57
CA ARG A 71 -7.84 -5.31 5.18
C ARG A 71 -6.46 -5.29 4.56
N ARG A 72 -6.40 -5.50 3.26
CA ARG A 72 -5.14 -5.56 2.55
C ARG A 72 -5.23 -4.76 1.26
N ILE A 73 -4.19 -3.98 0.98
CA ILE A 73 -4.14 -3.10 -0.19
C ILE A 73 -2.81 -3.31 -0.88
N GLU A 74 -2.86 -3.47 -2.19
CA GLU A 74 -1.69 -3.42 -3.07
C GLU A 74 -1.64 -2.11 -3.82
N ALA A 75 -0.41 -1.64 -4.09
CA ALA A 75 -0.15 -0.48 -4.93
C ALA A 75 1.24 -0.55 -5.55
N VAL A 76 1.50 0.33 -6.51
CA VAL A 76 2.84 0.59 -7.04
C VAL A 76 3.31 1.96 -6.55
N ILE A 77 4.53 1.98 -6.01
CA ILE A 77 5.24 3.22 -5.68
C ILE A 77 6.47 3.36 -6.56
N TYR A 78 6.83 4.59 -6.87
CA TYR A 78 8.03 4.93 -7.60
C TYR A 78 8.93 5.81 -6.75
N VAL A 79 10.22 5.47 -6.70
CA VAL A 79 11.26 6.28 -6.07
C VAL A 79 12.09 6.89 -7.19
N SER A 80 11.98 8.20 -7.37
CA SER A 80 12.73 8.94 -8.38
C SER A 80 14.05 9.46 -7.80
N MET A 81 15.14 9.17 -8.50
CA MET A 81 16.50 9.59 -8.21
C MET A 81 17.12 10.21 -9.47
N PRO A 82 16.72 11.44 -9.86
CA PRO A 82 17.12 12.05 -11.14
C PRO A 82 18.63 12.19 -11.31
N ALA A 83 19.36 12.52 -10.22
CA ALA A 83 20.82 12.62 -10.26
C ALA A 83 21.52 11.31 -10.60
N ALA A 84 20.91 10.17 -10.26
CA ALA A 84 21.37 8.83 -10.62
C ALA A 84 20.83 8.33 -11.97
N ASN A 85 20.05 9.15 -12.66
CA ASN A 85 19.29 8.76 -13.86
C ASN A 85 18.51 7.47 -13.64
N MET A 86 17.78 7.40 -12.52
CA MET A 86 17.10 6.17 -12.09
C MET A 86 15.74 6.44 -11.47
N ILE A 87 14.78 5.62 -11.83
CA ILE A 87 13.49 5.48 -11.19
C ILE A 87 13.37 4.02 -10.77
N GLN A 88 13.08 3.79 -9.48
CA GLN A 88 12.78 2.48 -8.94
C GLN A 88 11.28 2.33 -8.77
N GLY A 89 10.66 1.36 -9.45
CA GLY A 89 9.28 0.97 -9.24
C GLY A 89 9.20 -0.21 -8.29
N LEU A 90 8.29 -0.15 -7.31
CA LEU A 90 8.07 -1.19 -6.30
C LEU A 90 6.59 -1.52 -6.22
N SER A 91 6.23 -2.80 -6.35
CA SER A 91 4.92 -3.31 -5.96
C SER A 91 4.92 -3.56 -4.46
N VAL A 92 4.05 -2.86 -3.74
CA VAL A 92 3.96 -2.93 -2.28
C VAL A 92 2.60 -3.45 -1.87
N GLN A 93 2.56 -4.12 -0.72
CA GLN A 93 1.34 -4.56 -0.09
C GLN A 93 1.34 -4.13 1.36
N TYR A 94 0.23 -3.52 1.81
CA TYR A 94 0.01 -3.22 3.22
C TYR A 94 -1.17 -4.02 3.76
N ASP A 95 -0.98 -4.58 4.95
CA ASP A 95 -1.98 -5.29 5.75
C ASP A 95 -2.37 -4.40 6.93
N TYR A 96 -3.68 -4.22 7.14
CA TYR A 96 -4.26 -3.34 8.15
C TYR A 96 -5.11 -4.17 9.11
N GLN A 97 -4.72 -4.20 10.39
CA GLN A 97 -5.48 -4.84 11.47
C GLN A 97 -6.61 -3.92 11.91
N MET A 98 -7.87 -4.33 11.72
CA MET A 98 -9.03 -3.46 11.93
C MET A 98 -9.25 -3.09 13.40
N ASP A 99 -8.88 -3.96 14.33
CA ASP A 99 -8.91 -3.73 15.77
C ASP A 99 -7.82 -2.76 16.29
N ARG A 100 -6.95 -2.29 15.40
CA ARG A 100 -5.84 -1.36 15.68
C ARG A 100 -6.03 0.04 15.09
N SER A 101 -7.17 0.33 14.43
CA SER A 101 -7.49 1.70 14.07
C SER A 101 -7.62 2.57 15.32
N LEU A 102 -7.29 3.85 15.22
CA LEU A 102 -7.38 4.75 16.39
C LEU A 102 -8.84 4.84 16.91
N ARG A 103 -9.81 4.88 15.99
CA ARG A 103 -11.24 4.89 16.34
C ARG A 103 -11.64 3.63 17.09
N HIS A 104 -11.19 2.45 16.65
CA HIS A 104 -11.48 1.19 17.36
C HIS A 104 -10.90 1.20 18.77
N LEU A 105 -9.65 1.63 18.93
CA LEU A 105 -8.99 1.73 20.24
C LEU A 105 -9.70 2.71 21.18
N ILE A 106 -10.17 3.86 20.67
CA ILE A 106 -10.96 4.83 21.43
C ILE A 106 -12.29 4.20 21.88
N ASN A 107 -13.02 3.56 20.98
CA ASN A 107 -14.29 2.92 21.30
C ASN A 107 -14.13 1.82 22.37
N ALA A 108 -13.09 1.00 22.24
CA ALA A 108 -12.78 -0.04 23.24
C ALA A 108 -12.44 0.56 24.61
N HIS A 109 -11.66 1.65 24.61
CA HIS A 109 -11.32 2.38 25.83
C HIS A 109 -12.58 2.97 26.51
N ASP A 110 -13.47 3.62 25.75
CA ASP A 110 -14.70 4.20 26.27
C ASP A 110 -15.66 3.14 26.86
N GLN A 111 -15.70 1.96 26.23
CA GLN A 111 -16.44 0.82 26.79
C GLN A 111 -15.84 0.36 28.12
N ALA A 112 -14.52 0.27 28.23
CA ALA A 112 -13.84 -0.10 29.47
C ALA A 112 -14.09 0.92 30.60
N LEU A 113 -14.12 2.21 30.30
CA LEU A 113 -14.46 3.26 31.26
C LEU A 113 -15.90 3.11 31.78
N LYS A 114 -16.88 2.81 30.91
CA LYS A 114 -18.26 2.55 31.29
C LYS A 114 -18.41 1.33 32.22
N GLN A 115 -17.49 0.39 32.14
CA GLN A 115 -17.41 -0.79 33.02
C GLN A 115 -16.66 -0.52 34.33
N GLY A 116 -16.25 0.74 34.58
CA GLY A 116 -15.59 1.16 35.81
C GLY A 116 -14.06 1.03 35.79
N ASN A 117 -13.47 0.65 34.68
CA ASN A 117 -12.00 0.61 34.51
C ASN A 117 -11.44 2.04 34.46
N LYS A 118 -10.39 2.30 35.25
CA LYS A 118 -9.70 3.61 35.27
C LYS A 118 -8.43 3.53 34.41
N ILE A 119 -8.59 3.60 33.10
CA ILE A 119 -7.46 3.55 32.14
C ILE A 119 -7.23 4.97 31.59
N PRO A 120 -6.03 5.56 31.70
CA PRO A 120 -5.76 6.87 31.15
C PRO A 120 -5.79 6.86 29.60
N TYR A 121 -6.32 7.90 28.96
CA TYR A 121 -6.36 8.02 27.49
C TYR A 121 -4.96 7.92 26.83
N ILE A 122 -3.90 8.30 27.52
CA ILE A 122 -2.53 8.14 27.02
C ILE A 122 -2.18 6.69 26.67
N SER A 123 -2.89 5.70 27.26
CA SER A 123 -2.69 4.29 26.95
C SER A 123 -3.04 3.95 25.48
N ILE A 124 -4.01 4.65 24.87
CA ILE A 124 -4.40 4.48 23.46
C ILE A 124 -3.21 4.81 22.56
N TRP A 125 -2.59 5.97 22.79
CA TRP A 125 -1.42 6.43 22.05
C TRP A 125 -0.23 5.48 22.18
N ARG A 126 0.05 5.02 23.41
CA ARG A 126 1.13 4.05 23.66
C ARG A 126 0.86 2.73 22.94
N THR A 127 -0.39 2.26 22.96
CA THR A 127 -0.79 1.05 22.24
C THR A 127 -0.58 1.22 20.73
N LYS A 128 -0.99 2.36 20.18
CA LYS A 128 -0.85 2.67 18.76
C LYS A 128 0.60 2.86 18.34
N GLN A 129 1.44 3.50 19.17
CA GLN A 129 2.88 3.63 18.93
C GLN A 129 3.61 2.31 19.00
N GLY A 130 3.25 1.42 19.93
CA GLY A 130 3.84 0.08 20.04
C GLY A 130 3.46 -0.86 18.90
N ASN A 131 2.25 -0.69 18.36
CA ASN A 131 1.75 -1.42 17.19
C ASN A 131 0.77 -0.54 16.41
N SER A 132 1.20 -0.01 15.29
CA SER A 132 0.37 0.83 14.42
C SER A 132 -0.84 0.09 13.82
N GLY A 133 -0.82 -1.24 13.82
CA GLY A 133 -1.81 -2.08 13.14
C GLY A 133 -1.56 -2.18 11.63
N ILE A 134 -0.46 -1.66 11.12
CA ILE A 134 -0.13 -1.67 9.69
C ILE A 134 1.22 -2.35 9.48
N THR A 135 1.26 -3.33 8.58
CA THR A 135 2.48 -4.00 8.14
C THR A 135 2.61 -3.91 6.63
N GLY A 136 3.75 -3.44 6.14
CA GLY A 136 4.02 -3.32 4.71
C GLY A 136 5.08 -4.29 4.23
N THR A 137 4.92 -4.81 3.02
CA THR A 137 5.90 -5.67 2.34
C THR A 137 6.08 -5.24 0.89
N VAL A 138 7.26 -5.50 0.35
CA VAL A 138 7.54 -5.34 -1.08
C VAL A 138 7.38 -6.70 -1.76
N ASN A 139 6.57 -6.75 -2.82
CA ASN A 139 6.28 -7.98 -3.55
C ASN A 139 7.13 -8.15 -4.81
N ASP A 140 7.43 -7.05 -5.50
CA ASP A 140 8.23 -7.03 -6.74
C ASP A 140 8.84 -5.63 -6.95
N GLY A 141 9.83 -5.52 -7.84
CA GLY A 141 10.48 -4.26 -8.16
C GLY A 141 11.15 -4.27 -9.53
N GLY A 142 11.35 -3.06 -10.07
CA GLY A 142 12.09 -2.83 -11.29
C GLY A 142 12.79 -1.47 -11.28
N THR A 143 13.79 -1.28 -12.14
CA THR A 143 14.45 0.00 -12.33
C THR A 143 14.34 0.48 -13.76
N TYR A 144 14.21 1.78 -13.91
CA TYR A 144 14.06 2.48 -15.18
C TYR A 144 15.03 3.66 -15.23
N TYR A 145 15.37 4.09 -16.43
CA TYR A 145 16.03 5.37 -16.66
C TYR A 145 15.01 6.51 -16.54
N ASN A 146 15.47 7.75 -16.33
CA ASN A 146 14.59 8.92 -16.24
C ASN A 146 13.70 9.13 -17.48
N ASN A 147 14.10 8.60 -18.63
CA ASN A 147 13.30 8.61 -19.86
C ASN A 147 12.28 7.47 -19.97
N GLY A 148 12.14 6.63 -18.93
CA GLY A 148 11.21 5.51 -18.90
C GLY A 148 11.72 4.22 -19.53
N GLN A 149 12.91 4.20 -20.10
CA GLN A 149 13.49 2.94 -20.62
C GLN A 149 13.81 1.99 -19.47
N ILE A 150 13.56 0.70 -19.68
CA ILE A 150 13.84 -0.34 -18.68
C ILE A 150 15.34 -0.46 -18.49
N ARG A 151 15.82 -0.31 -17.26
CA ARG A 151 17.20 -0.58 -16.88
C ARG A 151 17.34 -2.00 -16.35
N GLN A 152 16.42 -2.44 -15.50
CA GLN A 152 16.34 -3.79 -14.96
C GLN A 152 14.89 -4.13 -14.66
N GLN A 153 14.38 -5.20 -15.25
CA GLN A 153 12.97 -5.56 -15.18
C GLN A 153 12.55 -6.16 -13.84
N ARG A 154 13.49 -6.80 -13.12
CA ARG A 154 13.27 -7.33 -11.77
C ARG A 154 14.46 -7.01 -10.89
N ILE A 155 14.17 -6.45 -9.75
CA ILE A 155 15.14 -6.36 -8.65
C ILE A 155 14.91 -7.62 -7.84
N TYR A 156 15.92 -8.46 -7.71
CA TYR A 156 15.93 -9.75 -7.00
C TYR A 156 14.80 -9.89 -5.97
N ALA A 157 13.71 -10.55 -6.39
CA ALA A 157 12.49 -10.67 -5.59
C ALA A 157 12.72 -11.32 -4.21
N GLU A 158 13.75 -12.15 -4.08
CA GLU A 158 14.10 -12.78 -2.81
C GLU A 158 14.61 -11.79 -1.76
N ASN A 159 15.41 -10.81 -2.15
CA ASN A 159 15.90 -9.77 -1.24
C ASN A 159 14.81 -8.73 -0.91
N LEU A 160 13.84 -8.52 -1.82
CA LEU A 160 12.75 -7.58 -1.61
C LEU A 160 11.62 -8.18 -0.77
N LYS A 161 11.31 -9.48 -0.92
CA LYS A 161 10.27 -10.16 -0.14
C LYS A 161 10.52 -10.15 1.38
N ALA A 162 11.78 -10.00 1.79
CA ALA A 162 12.15 -9.81 3.18
C ALA A 162 12.10 -8.35 3.66
N MET A 163 11.84 -7.40 2.74
CA MET A 163 11.84 -5.99 3.08
C MET A 163 10.48 -5.60 3.69
N ILE A 164 10.48 -5.42 5.01
CA ILE A 164 9.35 -4.88 5.74
C ILE A 164 9.36 -3.37 5.58
N LEU A 165 8.25 -2.82 5.11
CA LEU A 165 8.07 -1.37 5.02
C LEU A 165 7.57 -0.85 6.38
N PRO A 166 8.29 0.08 7.01
CA PRO A 166 7.85 0.63 8.28
C PRO A 166 6.58 1.46 8.10
N ALA A 167 5.65 1.33 9.04
CA ALA A 167 4.40 2.09 9.11
C ALA A 167 4.16 2.52 10.57
N GLU A 168 5.14 3.22 11.15
CA GLU A 168 5.10 3.66 12.54
C GLU A 168 4.14 4.83 12.70
N PHE A 169 3.23 4.72 13.68
CA PHE A 169 2.24 5.74 13.96
C PHE A 169 2.90 7.05 14.40
N GLY A 170 2.52 8.16 13.75
CA GLY A 170 3.08 9.49 13.99
C GLY A 170 4.36 9.80 13.19
N ASP A 171 4.91 8.85 12.44
CA ASP A 171 6.05 9.05 11.54
C ASP A 171 5.55 9.39 10.11
N GLU A 172 6.41 10.04 9.32
CA GLU A 172 6.15 10.27 7.88
C GLU A 172 5.92 8.97 7.11
N LYS A 173 6.54 7.88 7.52
CA LYS A 173 6.34 6.54 6.97
C LYS A 173 4.90 6.02 7.10
N TYR A 174 4.11 6.62 7.99
CA TYR A 174 2.68 6.32 8.15
C TYR A 174 1.80 6.97 7.08
N LYS A 175 2.32 8.01 6.41
CA LYS A 175 1.55 8.75 5.40
C LYS A 175 1.16 7.87 4.21
N LEU A 176 2.12 7.10 3.67
CA LEU A 176 1.88 6.25 2.51
C LEU A 176 0.76 5.22 2.73
N PRO A 177 0.82 4.35 3.76
CA PRO A 177 -0.25 3.38 3.97
C PRO A 177 -1.60 4.06 4.28
N ASN A 178 -1.61 5.18 4.99
CA ASN A 178 -2.84 5.91 5.28
C ASN A 178 -3.46 6.52 4.02
N LEU A 179 -2.65 7.04 3.11
CA LEU A 179 -3.05 7.52 1.80
C LEU A 179 -3.62 6.39 0.93
N MET A 180 -2.95 5.23 0.89
CA MET A 180 -3.43 4.05 0.18
C MET A 180 -4.80 3.60 0.72
N TYR A 181 -4.96 3.57 2.04
CA TYR A 181 -6.21 3.19 2.68
C TYR A 181 -7.33 4.17 2.31
N LYS A 182 -7.07 5.48 2.43
CA LYS A 182 -8.02 6.52 2.05
C LYS A 182 -8.43 6.44 0.58
N LYS A 183 -7.47 6.14 -0.31
CA LYS A 183 -7.75 5.97 -1.74
C LYS A 183 -8.61 4.73 -2.01
N ALA A 184 -8.38 3.64 -1.29
CA ALA A 184 -9.08 2.37 -1.48
C ALA A 184 -10.50 2.37 -0.89
N TYR A 185 -10.71 3.05 0.26
CA TYR A 185 -11.97 2.95 1.04
C TYR A 185 -12.67 4.29 1.29
N GLY A 186 -12.09 5.42 0.87
CA GLY A 186 -12.70 6.75 1.01
C GLY A 186 -12.52 7.40 2.38
N ILE A 187 -12.00 6.68 3.39
CA ILE A 187 -11.74 7.17 4.75
C ILE A 187 -10.31 6.85 5.17
N ALA A 188 -9.76 7.58 6.15
CA ALA A 188 -8.47 7.22 6.72
C ALA A 188 -8.58 5.95 7.57
N TYR A 189 -7.49 5.16 7.65
CA TYR A 189 -7.47 3.92 8.46
C TYR A 189 -7.81 4.18 9.93
N ASP A 190 -7.32 5.27 10.49
CA ASP A 190 -7.56 5.60 11.90
C ASP A 190 -8.99 6.09 12.20
N ASP A 191 -9.78 6.42 11.17
CA ASP A 191 -11.20 6.76 11.28
C ASP A 191 -12.13 5.54 11.09
N GLU A 192 -11.58 4.37 10.75
CA GLU A 192 -12.32 3.12 10.56
C GLU A 192 -12.82 2.57 11.90
N THR A 193 -14.07 2.11 11.95
CA THR A 193 -14.75 1.57 13.15
C THR A 193 -14.84 0.05 13.14
#